data_6f7f3dbd5d7cb3dad5ea1767d8ae0253
#
_entry.id   6f7f3dbd5d7cb3dad5ea1767d8ae0253
#
_cell.length_a   1.000
_cell.length_b   1.000
_cell.length_c   1.000
_cell.angle_alpha   90.00
_cell.angle_beta   90.00
_cell.angle_gamma   90.00
#
_symmetry.space_group_name_H-M   'P 1'
#
loop_
_entity.id
_entity.type
_entity.pdbx_description
1 polymer ?
#
loop_
_entity_poly.entity_id
_entity_poly.type
_entity_poly.pdbx_seq_one_letter_code
_entity_poly.pdbx_strand_id
1 'polypeptide(L)'
;SSGWMSAERIFTTPELQKRYGEVEISVFTPKCTLIPSHFHHPLHSRVALADVVNLADTDPVDYVEVSEFAAVLVYSNAIGESLSKVISETTIHTDGTKAKPLPEMYFMLKQFSTLDEYNKILASYMDGNLYLAIAQGKSLLLCNSFQAPDFTTAEYFIFLAMKKLQLNPEVSTICFRTPLDEDQEMSLYRYFKSVEQL
;
A
#
# COMPACT_ATOMS: atom_id res chain seq x y z
N SER A 1 -4.75 7.92 15.97
CA SER A 1 -6.06 8.36 15.48
C SER A 1 -5.94 8.72 14.01
N SER A 2 -6.35 7.80 13.15
CA SER A 2 -6.50 8.05 11.71
C SER A 2 -7.67 8.98 11.48
N GLY A 3 -7.45 10.27 11.60
CA GLY A 3 -8.43 11.28 11.25
C GLY A 3 -8.25 11.65 9.78
N TRP A 4 -9.30 11.56 8.99
CA TRP A 4 -9.39 12.20 7.69
C TRP A 4 -9.00 13.66 7.83
N MET A 5 -7.96 14.09 7.10
CA MET A 5 -7.60 15.50 7.03
C MET A 5 -8.18 16.11 5.76
N SER A 6 -9.01 17.15 5.90
CA SER A 6 -9.33 18.01 4.76
C SER A 6 -8.07 18.72 4.27
N ALA A 7 -7.99 19.06 2.97
CA ALA A 7 -6.84 19.77 2.40
C ALA A 7 -6.47 21.04 3.18
N GLU A 8 -7.46 21.72 3.77
CA GLU A 8 -7.26 22.91 4.61
C GLU A 8 -6.50 22.61 5.92
N ARG A 9 -6.66 21.42 6.49
CA ARG A 9 -5.96 21.00 7.70
C ARG A 9 -4.49 20.67 7.48
N ILE A 10 -4.10 20.32 6.26
CA ILE A 10 -2.69 20.04 5.94
C ILE A 10 -1.82 21.25 6.27
N PHE A 11 -2.29 22.47 5.98
CA PHE A 11 -1.55 23.69 6.24
C PHE A 11 -1.55 24.15 7.72
N THR A 12 -2.48 23.64 8.52
CA THR A 12 -2.66 24.04 9.93
C THR A 12 -2.23 22.98 10.92
N THR A 13 -1.87 21.77 10.45
CA THR A 13 -1.43 20.68 11.32
C THR A 13 0.06 20.86 11.66
N PRO A 14 0.40 21.12 12.94
CA PRO A 14 1.79 21.43 13.35
C PRO A 14 2.79 20.32 13.03
N GLU A 15 2.32 19.06 13.01
CA GLU A 15 3.13 17.89 12.73
C GLU A 15 3.64 17.92 11.27
N LEU A 16 2.83 18.39 10.32
CA LEU A 16 3.21 18.47 8.90
C LEU A 16 4.13 19.67 8.61
N GLN A 17 4.21 20.64 9.53
CA GLN A 17 5.08 21.81 9.39
C GLN A 17 6.48 21.60 10.01
N LYS A 18 6.66 20.53 10.79
CA LYS A 18 7.96 20.17 11.36
C LYS A 18 8.80 19.46 10.30
N ARG A 19 10.11 19.66 10.36
CA ARG A 19 11.06 18.90 9.56
C ARG A 19 11.46 17.63 10.31
N TYR A 20 11.31 16.52 9.67
CA TYR A 20 11.70 15.20 10.17
C TYR A 20 12.88 14.67 9.35
N GLY A 21 13.62 13.70 9.89
CA GLY A 21 14.71 13.05 9.17
C GLY A 21 14.20 12.31 7.94
N GLU A 22 13.08 11.62 8.09
CA GLU A 22 12.39 10.91 7.02
C GLU A 22 10.87 11.02 7.25
N VAL A 23 10.12 11.19 6.15
CA VAL A 23 8.66 11.24 6.15
C VAL A 23 8.15 10.40 4.98
N GLU A 24 7.34 9.41 5.28
CA GLU A 24 6.58 8.64 4.30
C GLU A 24 5.15 9.17 4.24
N ILE A 25 4.67 9.48 3.03
CA ILE A 25 3.29 9.90 2.80
C ILE A 25 2.61 8.81 1.98
N SER A 26 1.83 8.00 2.66
CA SER A 26 1.08 6.91 2.03
C SER A 26 -0.27 7.40 1.52
N VAL A 27 -0.59 7.04 0.27
CA VAL A 27 -1.88 7.29 -0.37
C VAL A 27 -2.57 5.96 -0.63
N PHE A 28 -3.77 5.81 -0.10
CA PHE A 28 -4.58 4.62 -0.33
C PHE A 28 -5.30 4.73 -1.67
N THR A 29 -4.74 4.08 -2.70
CA THR A 29 -5.34 3.99 -4.04
C THR A 29 -5.40 2.52 -4.49
N PRO A 30 -6.60 2.00 -4.81
CA PRO A 30 -6.72 0.66 -5.37
C PRO A 30 -6.32 0.59 -6.86
N LYS A 31 -6.14 1.76 -7.52
CA LYS A 31 -5.76 1.84 -8.92
C LYS A 31 -4.25 1.74 -9.06
N CYS A 32 -3.71 0.53 -8.93
CA CYS A 32 -2.29 0.28 -9.12
C CYS A 32 -2.06 -1.11 -9.73
N THR A 33 -0.93 -1.26 -10.40
CA THR A 33 -0.46 -2.54 -10.95
C THR A 33 1.06 -2.62 -10.92
N LEU A 34 1.58 -3.83 -10.75
CA LEU A 34 3.01 -4.08 -10.73
C LEU A 34 3.45 -4.71 -12.05
N ILE A 35 4.46 -4.12 -12.69
CA ILE A 35 4.97 -4.54 -13.99
C ILE A 35 6.46 -4.88 -13.84
N PRO A 36 6.95 -6.03 -14.31
CA PRO A 36 8.39 -6.30 -14.33
C PRO A 36 9.15 -5.19 -15.07
N SER A 37 10.29 -4.71 -14.51
CA SER A 37 10.99 -3.53 -15.02
C SER A 37 11.35 -3.63 -16.51
N HIS A 38 11.69 -4.84 -16.99
CA HIS A 38 12.06 -5.04 -18.39
C HIS A 38 10.88 -4.99 -19.39
N PHE A 39 9.64 -5.02 -18.90
CA PHE A 39 8.44 -4.81 -19.73
C PHE A 39 7.85 -3.40 -19.59
N HIS A 40 8.30 -2.62 -18.59
CA HIS A 40 7.78 -1.30 -18.38
C HIS A 40 8.36 -0.30 -19.38
N HIS A 41 7.48 0.54 -19.94
CA HIS A 41 7.87 1.71 -20.72
C HIS A 41 7.05 2.92 -20.23
N PRO A 42 7.68 4.05 -19.86
CA PRO A 42 6.96 5.20 -19.28
C PRO A 42 5.76 5.68 -20.10
N LEU A 43 5.87 5.73 -21.42
CA LEU A 43 4.79 6.16 -22.30
C LEU A 43 3.59 5.20 -22.33
N HIS A 44 3.76 3.96 -21.90
CA HIS A 44 2.71 2.94 -21.90
C HIS A 44 2.10 2.73 -20.50
N SER A 45 2.56 3.44 -19.46
CA SER A 45 2.07 3.28 -18.10
C SER A 45 0.56 3.42 -18.00
N ARG A 46 -0.03 4.42 -18.66
CA ARG A 46 -1.48 4.61 -18.66
C ARG A 46 -2.25 3.45 -19.30
N VAL A 47 -1.77 2.94 -20.41
CA VAL A 47 -2.39 1.79 -21.09
C VAL A 47 -2.32 0.57 -20.21
N ALA A 48 -1.15 0.26 -19.67
CA ALA A 48 -0.94 -0.89 -18.80
C ALA A 48 -1.81 -0.84 -17.51
N LEU A 49 -2.03 0.35 -16.95
CA LEU A 49 -2.92 0.50 -15.81
C LEU A 49 -4.40 0.37 -16.22
N ALA A 50 -4.81 0.94 -17.36
CA ALA A 50 -6.17 0.86 -17.87
C ALA A 50 -6.61 -0.57 -18.24
N ASP A 51 -5.66 -1.45 -18.57
CA ASP A 51 -5.94 -2.86 -18.87
C ASP A 51 -6.40 -3.66 -17.64
N VAL A 52 -6.09 -3.18 -16.43
CA VAL A 52 -6.36 -3.92 -15.17
C VAL A 52 -7.28 -3.19 -14.20
N VAL A 53 -7.46 -1.87 -14.34
CA VAL A 53 -8.37 -1.08 -13.50
C VAL A 53 -9.22 -0.14 -14.34
N ASN A 54 -10.40 0.20 -13.82
CA ASN A 54 -11.24 1.22 -14.46
C ASN A 54 -10.63 2.61 -14.24
N LEU A 55 -10.07 3.20 -15.29
CA LEU A 55 -9.37 4.47 -15.26
C LEU A 55 -10.20 5.55 -15.99
N ALA A 56 -10.48 6.66 -15.34
CA ALA A 56 -11.11 7.80 -15.98
C ALA A 56 -10.08 8.58 -16.83
N ASP A 57 -10.52 9.30 -17.86
CA ASP A 57 -9.62 10.09 -18.71
C ASP A 57 -8.84 11.15 -17.94
N THR A 58 -9.43 11.67 -16.88
CA THR A 58 -8.85 12.68 -15.99
C THR A 58 -7.95 12.13 -14.89
N ASP A 59 -7.92 10.80 -14.69
CA ASP A 59 -7.09 10.20 -13.65
C ASP A 59 -5.60 10.39 -13.99
N PRO A 60 -4.81 11.03 -13.14
CA PRO A 60 -3.37 11.14 -13.34
C PRO A 60 -2.73 9.75 -13.13
N VAL A 61 -1.76 9.41 -13.99
CA VAL A 61 -1.00 8.16 -13.89
C VAL A 61 0.46 8.47 -13.70
N ASP A 62 1.07 7.88 -12.70
CA ASP A 62 2.49 7.97 -12.40
C ASP A 62 3.05 6.55 -12.14
N TYR A 63 4.35 6.45 -11.97
CA TYR A 63 5.00 5.19 -11.65
C TYR A 63 6.16 5.39 -10.68
N VAL A 64 6.52 4.32 -9.97
CA VAL A 64 7.67 4.28 -9.06
C VAL A 64 8.38 2.92 -9.18
N GLU A 65 9.70 2.94 -9.16
CA GLU A 65 10.50 1.71 -9.19
C GLU A 65 10.46 0.99 -7.83
N VAL A 66 10.32 -0.32 -7.89
CA VAL A 66 10.40 -1.26 -6.76
C VAL A 66 11.57 -2.19 -7.01
N SER A 67 12.76 -1.73 -6.68
CA SER A 67 14.02 -2.41 -6.98
C SER A 67 14.13 -3.78 -6.33
N GLU A 68 13.52 -3.97 -5.16
CA GLU A 68 13.49 -5.20 -4.38
C GLU A 68 12.90 -6.38 -5.18
N PHE A 69 12.01 -6.08 -6.12
CA PHE A 69 11.34 -7.07 -6.97
C PHE A 69 11.64 -6.91 -8.46
N ALA A 70 12.61 -6.06 -8.82
CA ALA A 70 12.92 -5.71 -10.22
C ALA A 70 11.64 -5.35 -11.01
N ALA A 71 10.80 -4.52 -10.42
CA ALA A 71 9.48 -4.16 -10.91
C ALA A 71 9.23 -2.66 -10.84
N VAL A 72 8.19 -2.21 -11.52
CA VAL A 72 7.68 -0.84 -11.49
C VAL A 72 6.21 -0.89 -11.06
N LEU A 73 5.87 -0.15 -10.03
CA LEU A 73 4.49 0.05 -9.60
C LEU A 73 3.92 1.25 -10.38
N VAL A 74 2.96 0.97 -11.25
CA VAL A 74 2.19 1.98 -11.97
C VAL A 74 0.89 2.22 -11.22
N TYR A 75 0.53 3.47 -11.02
CA TYR A 75 -0.63 3.81 -10.19
C TYR A 75 -1.32 5.10 -10.65
N SER A 76 -2.58 5.24 -10.27
CA SER A 76 -3.28 6.52 -10.33
C SER A 76 -3.29 7.17 -8.95
N ASN A 77 -2.87 8.43 -8.88
CA ASN A 77 -2.87 9.17 -7.64
C ASN A 77 -4.31 9.56 -7.26
N ALA A 78 -4.85 8.93 -6.23
CA ALA A 78 -6.22 9.14 -5.76
C ALA A 78 -6.51 10.55 -5.23
N ILE A 79 -5.47 11.28 -4.81
CA ILE A 79 -5.62 12.64 -4.24
C ILE A 79 -5.51 13.74 -5.30
N GLY A 80 -5.19 13.40 -6.55
CA GLY A 80 -4.99 14.35 -7.63
C GLY A 80 -3.63 15.08 -7.59
N GLU A 81 -3.23 15.64 -8.74
CA GLU A 81 -1.91 16.28 -8.87
C GLU A 81 -1.74 17.51 -8.01
N SER A 82 -2.78 18.35 -7.92
CA SER A 82 -2.73 19.61 -7.16
C SER A 82 -2.48 19.36 -5.67
N LEU A 83 -3.21 18.43 -5.05
CA LEU A 83 -3.04 18.11 -3.64
C LEU A 83 -1.72 17.39 -3.38
N SER A 84 -1.33 16.48 -4.27
CA SER A 84 -0.02 15.80 -4.20
C SER A 84 1.13 16.80 -4.22
N LYS A 85 1.07 17.80 -5.09
CA LYS A 85 2.06 18.87 -5.17
C LYS A 85 2.11 19.71 -3.90
N VAL A 86 0.95 20.12 -3.39
CA VAL A 86 0.84 20.88 -2.14
C VAL A 86 1.45 20.12 -0.96
N ILE A 87 1.13 18.83 -0.81
CA ILE A 87 1.68 17.98 0.25
C ILE A 87 3.21 17.91 0.13
N SER A 88 3.73 17.64 -1.06
CA SER A 88 5.17 17.56 -1.31
C SER A 88 5.89 18.89 -1.05
N GLU A 89 5.25 20.02 -1.34
CA GLU A 89 5.84 21.34 -1.08
C GLU A 89 5.80 21.74 0.40
N THR A 90 4.87 21.19 1.17
CA THR A 90 4.70 21.48 2.59
C THR A 90 5.55 20.58 3.46
N THR A 91 5.70 19.30 3.09
CA THR A 91 6.43 18.31 3.88
C THR A 91 7.86 18.20 3.38
N ILE A 92 8.79 18.80 4.15
CA ILE A 92 10.22 18.89 3.80
C ILE A 92 11.03 18.16 4.87
N HIS A 93 11.94 17.28 4.44
CA HIS A 93 12.88 16.60 5.32
C HIS A 93 13.93 17.58 5.88
N THR A 94 14.67 17.16 6.90
CA THR A 94 15.74 17.98 7.51
C THR A 94 16.87 18.29 6.53
N ASP A 95 17.10 17.43 5.53
CA ASP A 95 18.08 17.61 4.47
C ASP A 95 17.60 18.54 3.33
N GLY A 96 16.36 19.02 3.40
CA GLY A 96 15.74 19.90 2.41
C GLY A 96 15.05 19.17 1.25
N THR A 97 15.09 17.85 1.20
CA THR A 97 14.34 17.07 0.22
C THR A 97 12.83 17.08 0.53
N LYS A 98 12.00 16.93 -0.50
CA LYS A 98 10.55 16.95 -0.38
C LYS A 98 10.01 15.52 -0.28
N ALA A 99 9.07 15.27 0.66
CA ALA A 99 8.36 14.01 0.71
C ALA A 99 7.40 13.87 -0.48
N LYS A 100 7.49 12.76 -1.21
CA LYS A 100 6.57 12.45 -2.32
C LYS A 100 5.46 11.54 -1.82
N PRO A 101 4.17 11.89 -2.02
CA PRO A 101 3.07 10.96 -1.79
C PRO A 101 3.18 9.76 -2.74
N LEU A 102 3.22 8.55 -2.18
CA LEU A 102 3.32 7.30 -2.92
C LEU A 102 2.19 6.35 -2.49
N PRO A 103 1.77 5.40 -3.35
CA PRO A 103 0.71 4.48 -2.99
C PRO A 103 1.12 3.58 -1.82
N GLU A 104 0.17 3.22 -0.96
CA GLU A 104 0.37 2.31 0.18
C GLU A 104 1.07 1.02 -0.25
N MET A 105 0.68 0.49 -1.41
CA MET A 105 1.28 -0.72 -1.98
C MET A 105 2.81 -0.59 -2.17
N TYR A 106 3.33 0.60 -2.48
CA TYR A 106 4.77 0.82 -2.59
C TYR A 106 5.47 0.60 -1.25
N PHE A 107 4.93 1.17 -0.17
CA PHE A 107 5.49 1.01 1.16
C PHE A 107 5.38 -0.42 1.67
N MET A 108 4.27 -1.10 1.35
CA MET A 108 4.12 -2.53 1.63
C MET A 108 5.22 -3.37 0.96
N LEU A 109 5.50 -3.12 -0.33
CA LEU A 109 6.54 -3.84 -1.06
C LEU A 109 7.94 -3.57 -0.49
N LYS A 110 8.24 -2.34 -0.09
CA LYS A 110 9.49 -2.01 0.61
C LYS A 110 9.61 -2.71 1.95
N GLN A 111 8.52 -2.81 2.70
CA GLN A 111 8.49 -3.42 4.03
C GLN A 111 8.89 -4.90 4.02
N PHE A 112 8.72 -5.61 2.91
CA PHE A 112 9.14 -7.02 2.82
C PHE A 112 10.63 -7.25 3.10
N SER A 113 11.48 -6.28 2.84
CA SER A 113 12.91 -6.39 3.12
C SER A 113 13.24 -6.42 4.61
N THR A 114 12.33 -5.93 5.46
CA THR A 114 12.49 -5.85 6.92
C THR A 114 11.83 -7.01 7.67
N LEU A 115 11.03 -7.83 6.99
CA LEU A 115 10.36 -8.98 7.59
C LEU A 115 11.27 -10.21 7.52
N ASP A 116 11.45 -10.87 8.65
CA ASP A 116 12.33 -12.04 8.78
C ASP A 116 11.63 -13.36 8.38
N GLU A 117 10.31 -13.41 8.39
CA GLU A 117 9.52 -14.58 8.06
C GLU A 117 9.78 -15.06 6.63
N TYR A 118 9.78 -16.39 6.43
CA TYR A 118 9.83 -16.95 5.09
C TYR A 118 8.55 -16.68 4.30
N ASN A 119 7.38 -16.93 4.92
CA ASN A 119 6.07 -16.55 4.39
C ASN A 119 5.72 -15.15 4.92
N LYS A 120 5.79 -14.17 4.06
CA LYS A 120 5.54 -12.77 4.39
C LYS A 120 4.16 -12.38 3.89
N ILE A 121 3.25 -12.10 4.82
CA ILE A 121 1.87 -11.72 4.51
C ILE A 121 1.66 -10.32 5.07
N LEU A 122 1.51 -9.37 4.20
CA LEU A 122 1.37 -7.95 4.54
C LEU A 122 0.06 -7.41 4.02
N ALA A 123 -0.69 -6.74 4.88
CA ALA A 123 -1.99 -6.19 4.56
C ALA A 123 -2.13 -4.75 5.07
N SER A 124 -2.98 -4.01 4.40
CA SER A 124 -3.54 -2.73 4.85
C SER A 124 -5.01 -2.71 4.51
N TYR A 125 -5.84 -2.25 5.43
CA TYR A 125 -7.28 -2.12 5.20
C TYR A 125 -7.71 -0.69 5.48
N MET A 126 -8.25 -0.02 4.45
CA MET A 126 -8.67 1.37 4.55
C MET A 126 -9.79 1.66 3.54
N ASP A 127 -10.82 2.36 3.98
CA ASP A 127 -11.90 2.88 3.13
C ASP A 127 -12.58 1.82 2.24
N GLY A 128 -12.85 0.65 2.83
CA GLY A 128 -13.48 -0.44 2.10
C GLY A 128 -12.60 -1.10 1.04
N ASN A 129 -11.27 -0.96 1.17
CA ASN A 129 -10.31 -1.62 0.30
C ASN A 129 -9.27 -2.37 1.15
N LEU A 130 -9.04 -3.62 0.78
CA LEU A 130 -7.92 -4.42 1.26
C LEU A 130 -6.77 -4.30 0.26
N TYR A 131 -5.61 -3.94 0.74
CA TYR A 131 -4.33 -4.03 0.04
C TYR A 131 -3.60 -5.24 0.59
N LEU A 132 -3.23 -6.18 -0.28
CA LEU A 132 -2.62 -7.44 0.13
C LEU A 132 -1.40 -7.75 -0.72
N ALA A 133 -0.29 -7.97 -0.05
CA ALA A 133 0.94 -8.40 -0.68
C ALA A 133 1.48 -9.63 0.06
N ILE A 134 1.88 -10.65 -0.69
CA ILE A 134 2.37 -11.93 -0.16
C ILE A 134 3.66 -12.30 -0.88
N ALA A 135 4.68 -12.68 -0.11
CA ALA A 135 5.95 -13.16 -0.64
C ALA A 135 6.43 -14.40 0.11
N GLN A 136 7.25 -15.21 -0.57
CA GLN A 136 8.02 -16.31 0.05
C GLN A 136 9.51 -16.07 -0.17
N GLY A 137 10.25 -15.92 0.91
CA GLY A 137 11.63 -15.51 0.83
C GLY A 137 11.78 -14.19 0.06
N LYS A 138 12.35 -14.25 -1.15
CA LYS A 138 12.51 -13.10 -2.06
C LYS A 138 11.52 -13.08 -3.22
N SER A 139 10.63 -14.06 -3.32
CA SER A 139 9.69 -14.20 -4.43
C SER A 139 8.34 -13.57 -4.07
N LEU A 140 7.93 -12.54 -4.77
CA LEU A 140 6.60 -11.97 -4.67
C LEU A 140 5.59 -12.92 -5.32
N LEU A 141 4.58 -13.33 -4.57
CA LEU A 141 3.53 -14.26 -5.02
C LEU A 141 2.23 -13.54 -5.35
N LEU A 142 1.91 -12.48 -4.60
CA LEU A 142 0.71 -11.67 -4.79
C LEU A 142 1.01 -10.21 -4.45
N CYS A 143 0.47 -9.31 -5.25
CA CYS A 143 0.43 -7.88 -4.99
C CYS A 143 -0.86 -7.35 -5.63
N ASN A 144 -1.91 -7.13 -4.83
CA ASN A 144 -3.21 -6.72 -5.35
C ASN A 144 -4.03 -5.94 -4.31
N SER A 145 -5.03 -5.20 -4.79
CA SER A 145 -6.06 -4.60 -3.96
C SER A 145 -7.42 -5.23 -4.27
N PHE A 146 -8.26 -5.30 -3.24
CA PHE A 146 -9.60 -5.88 -3.33
C PHE A 146 -10.60 -4.91 -2.72
N GLN A 147 -11.71 -4.71 -3.39
CA GLN A 147 -12.84 -4.00 -2.79
C GLN A 147 -13.46 -4.88 -1.70
N ALA A 148 -13.43 -4.40 -0.47
CA ALA A 148 -13.89 -5.10 0.71
C ALA A 148 -14.67 -4.10 1.59
N PRO A 149 -15.99 -3.98 1.41
CA PRO A 149 -16.80 -2.96 2.09
C PRO A 149 -16.82 -3.11 3.62
N ASP A 150 -16.49 -4.29 4.12
CA ASP A 150 -16.32 -4.59 5.54
C ASP A 150 -15.10 -5.49 5.79
N PHE A 151 -14.69 -5.59 7.05
CA PHE A 151 -13.49 -6.36 7.41
C PHE A 151 -13.66 -7.86 7.20
N THR A 152 -14.86 -8.41 7.36
CA THR A 152 -15.15 -9.82 7.08
C THR A 152 -14.90 -10.15 5.60
N THR A 153 -15.27 -9.24 4.71
CA THR A 153 -14.96 -9.37 3.28
C THR A 153 -13.45 -9.29 3.03
N ALA A 154 -12.74 -8.44 3.75
CA ALA A 154 -11.27 -8.37 3.68
C ALA A 154 -10.63 -9.70 4.13
N GLU A 155 -11.07 -10.26 5.26
CA GLU A 155 -10.63 -11.58 5.73
C GLU A 155 -10.89 -12.68 4.70
N TYR A 156 -12.06 -12.67 4.07
CA TYR A 156 -12.38 -13.62 3.00
C TYR A 156 -11.32 -13.59 1.87
N PHE A 157 -10.92 -12.40 1.42
CA PHE A 157 -9.90 -12.27 0.38
C PHE A 157 -8.51 -12.71 0.86
N ILE A 158 -8.16 -12.41 2.11
CA ILE A 158 -6.91 -12.89 2.72
C ILE A 158 -6.87 -14.43 2.69
N PHE A 159 -7.89 -15.08 3.21
CA PHE A 159 -7.95 -16.56 3.25
C PHE A 159 -8.04 -17.18 1.86
N LEU A 160 -8.76 -16.55 0.94
CA LEU A 160 -8.82 -17.00 -0.46
C LEU A 160 -7.44 -16.96 -1.12
N ALA A 161 -6.69 -15.88 -0.91
CA ALA A 161 -5.33 -15.73 -1.43
C ALA A 161 -4.40 -16.79 -0.82
N MET A 162 -4.41 -16.96 0.50
CA MET A 162 -3.60 -17.98 1.17
C MET A 162 -3.92 -19.39 0.68
N LYS A 163 -5.20 -19.71 0.54
CA LYS A 163 -5.65 -21.02 0.01
C LYS A 163 -5.14 -21.24 -1.42
N LYS A 164 -5.25 -20.23 -2.29
CA LYS A 164 -4.76 -20.33 -3.68
C LYS A 164 -3.24 -20.47 -3.76
N LEU A 165 -2.51 -19.84 -2.86
CA LEU A 165 -1.06 -19.94 -2.76
C LEU A 165 -0.58 -21.12 -1.92
N GLN A 166 -1.50 -21.96 -1.41
CA GLN A 166 -1.21 -23.12 -0.56
C GLN A 166 -0.42 -22.75 0.71
N LEU A 167 -0.71 -21.59 1.29
CA LEU A 167 -0.14 -21.14 2.55
C LEU A 167 -1.06 -21.52 3.71
N ASN A 168 -0.47 -21.96 4.82
CA ASN A 168 -1.24 -22.29 6.03
C ASN A 168 -1.20 -21.10 7.02
N PRO A 169 -2.36 -20.48 7.33
CA PRO A 169 -2.43 -19.40 8.30
C PRO A 169 -1.95 -19.80 9.70
N GLU A 170 -2.25 -21.02 10.16
CA GLU A 170 -1.93 -21.49 11.51
C GLU A 170 -0.43 -21.49 11.86
N VAL A 171 0.43 -21.45 10.85
CA VAL A 171 1.89 -21.38 11.01
C VAL A 171 2.48 -20.08 10.47
N SER A 172 1.64 -19.15 10.07
CA SER A 172 2.04 -17.88 9.44
C SER A 172 1.71 -16.68 10.32
N THR A 173 2.55 -15.66 10.25
CA THR A 173 2.28 -14.34 10.78
C THR A 173 1.66 -13.47 9.69
N ILE A 174 0.60 -12.73 10.02
CA ILE A 174 0.08 -11.65 9.19
C ILE A 174 0.45 -10.30 9.81
N CYS A 175 0.98 -9.40 8.99
CA CYS A 175 1.36 -8.05 9.42
C CYS A 175 0.41 -7.03 8.82
N PHE A 176 -0.09 -6.09 9.61
CA PHE A 176 -0.90 -4.96 9.15
C PHE A 176 -0.14 -3.65 9.30
N ARG A 177 -0.17 -2.81 8.28
CA ARG A 177 0.36 -1.44 8.33
C ARG A 177 -0.70 -0.41 8.76
N THR A 178 -1.99 -0.76 8.62
CA THR A 178 -3.08 0.04 9.15
C THR A 178 -3.50 -0.45 10.53
N PRO A 179 -3.94 0.46 11.43
CA PRO A 179 -4.46 0.03 12.74
C PRO A 179 -5.63 -0.95 12.61
N LEU A 180 -5.61 -1.97 13.43
CA LEU A 180 -6.74 -2.88 13.64
C LEU A 180 -7.44 -2.50 14.95
N ASP A 181 -8.75 -2.66 15.01
CA ASP A 181 -9.48 -2.66 16.26
C ASP A 181 -9.40 -4.04 16.95
N GLU A 182 -9.83 -4.11 18.22
CA GLU A 182 -9.75 -5.35 19.01
C GLU A 182 -10.54 -6.52 18.38
N ASP A 183 -11.69 -6.25 17.78
CA ASP A 183 -12.53 -7.29 17.15
C ASP A 183 -11.87 -7.84 15.87
N GLN A 184 -11.28 -6.96 15.06
CA GLN A 184 -10.53 -7.32 13.86
C GLN A 184 -9.29 -8.15 14.20
N GLU A 185 -8.52 -7.72 15.17
CA GLU A 185 -7.33 -8.42 15.64
C GLU A 185 -7.69 -9.80 16.21
N MET A 186 -8.70 -9.87 17.07
CA MET A 186 -9.21 -11.11 17.65
C MET A 186 -9.75 -12.08 16.57
N SER A 187 -10.38 -11.58 15.51
CA SER A 187 -10.86 -12.39 14.40
C SER A 187 -9.72 -13.07 13.68
N LEU A 188 -8.64 -12.32 13.37
CA LEU A 188 -7.45 -12.86 12.73
C LEU A 188 -6.70 -13.87 13.60
N TYR A 189 -6.58 -13.63 14.91
CA TYR A 189 -5.93 -14.56 15.85
C TYR A 189 -6.58 -15.94 15.94
N ARG A 190 -7.83 -16.09 15.50
CA ARG A 190 -8.49 -17.41 15.42
C ARG A 190 -7.86 -18.32 14.37
N TYR A 191 -7.15 -17.75 13.40
CA TYR A 191 -6.67 -18.47 12.23
C TYR A 191 -5.15 -18.35 12.04
N PHE A 192 -4.57 -17.20 12.39
CA PHE A 192 -3.14 -16.95 12.23
C PHE A 192 -2.36 -17.32 13.49
N LYS A 193 -1.12 -17.78 13.29
CA LYS A 193 -0.18 -18.01 14.39
C LYS A 193 0.10 -16.71 15.15
N SER A 194 0.25 -15.60 14.44
CA SER A 194 0.49 -14.27 15.01
C SER A 194 -0.12 -13.19 14.10
N VAL A 195 -0.53 -12.09 14.72
CA VAL A 195 -0.99 -10.87 14.09
C VAL A 195 -0.11 -9.74 14.59
N GLU A 196 0.51 -9.00 13.69
CA GLU A 196 1.43 -7.92 14.03
C GLU A 196 0.96 -6.62 13.39
N GLN A 197 1.07 -5.52 14.12
CA GLN A 197 0.87 -4.16 13.60
C GLN A 197 2.24 -3.49 13.46
N LEU A 198 2.51 -2.91 12.28
CA LEU A 198 3.79 -2.29 11.91
C LEU A 198 3.73 -0.78 12.01
#